data_e63ae29c80bea07005a4ddb3ead24c65
#
_entry.id   e63ae29c80bea07005a4ddb3ead24c65
#
_cell.length_a   1.000
_cell.length_b   1.000
_cell.length_c   1.000
_cell.angle_alpha   90.00
_cell.angle_beta   90.00
_cell.angle_gamma   90.00
#
_symmetry.space_group_name_H-M   'P 1'
#
loop_
_entity.id
_entity.type
_entity.pdbx_description
1 polymer ?
#
loop_
_entity_poly.entity_id
_entity_poly.type
_entity_poly.pdbx_seq_one_letter_code
_entity_poly.pdbx_strand_id
1 'polypeptide(L)' 'MIGIEKLAFAIFLVGTVLFFAWVAILTFRK' A
#
# COMPACT_ATOMS: atom_id res chain seq x y z
N MET A 1 3.56 18.30 13.80
CA MET A 1 3.04 17.07 14.42
C MET A 1 2.05 16.39 13.51
N ILE A 2 2.24 15.11 13.25
CA ILE A 2 1.36 14.37 12.36
C ILE A 2 0.16 13.87 13.16
N GLY A 3 -1.03 14.17 12.65
CA GLY A 3 -2.24 13.70 13.30
C GLY A 3 -2.50 12.22 13.02
N ILE A 4 -3.35 11.63 13.84
CA ILE A 4 -3.68 10.22 13.72
C ILE A 4 -4.34 9.95 12.36
N GLU A 5 -5.09 10.90 11.85
CA GLU A 5 -5.71 10.78 10.54
C GLU A 5 -4.66 10.60 9.46
N LYS A 6 -3.63 11.43 9.53
CA LYS A 6 -2.57 11.39 8.53
C LYS A 6 -1.84 10.07 8.60
N LEU A 7 -1.60 9.60 9.82
CA LEU A 7 -0.92 8.34 10.01
C LEU A 7 -1.73 7.18 9.43
N ALA A 8 -3.01 7.16 9.71
CA ALA A 8 -3.89 6.11 9.20
C ALA A 8 -3.93 6.14 7.67
N PHE A 9 -3.99 7.33 7.11
CA PHE A 9 -4.01 7.49 5.67
C PHE A 9 -2.73 6.96 5.03
N ALA A 10 -1.60 7.29 5.64
CA ALA A 10 -0.30 6.84 5.13
C ALA A 10 -0.20 5.31 5.15
N ILE A 11 -0.63 4.70 6.24
CA ILE A 11 -0.60 3.25 6.37
C ILE A 11 -1.49 2.61 5.31
N PHE A 12 -2.66 3.19 5.09
CA PHE A 12 -3.58 2.68 4.08
C PHE A 12 -2.96 2.75 2.69
N LEU A 13 -2.34 3.87 2.37
CA LEU A 13 -1.71 4.04 1.07
C LEU A 13 -0.59 3.03 0.85
N VAL A 14 0.28 2.90 1.84
CA VAL A 14 1.40 1.98 1.74
C VAL A 14 0.91 0.55 1.58
N GLY A 15 -0.09 0.18 2.36
CA GLY A 15 -0.65 -1.16 2.27
C GLY A 15 -1.25 -1.43 0.90
N THR A 16 -1.96 -0.46 0.36
CA THR A 16 -2.59 -0.60 -0.95
C THR A 16 -1.53 -0.77 -2.04
N VAL A 17 -0.49 0.04 -2.00
CA VAL A 17 0.58 -0.03 -3.00
C VAL A 17 1.30 -1.36 -2.93
N LEU A 18 1.62 -1.82 -1.72
CA LEU A 18 2.30 -3.10 -1.55
C LEU A 18 1.45 -4.26 -2.06
N PHE A 19 0.18 -4.24 -1.72
CA PHE A 19 -0.74 -5.29 -2.16
C PHE A 19 -0.84 -5.30 -3.69
N PHE A 20 -0.99 -4.12 -4.26
CA PHE A 20 -1.11 -4.01 -5.71
C PHE A 20 0.15 -4.48 -6.41
N ALA A 21 1.30 -4.11 -5.87
CA ALA A 21 2.58 -4.53 -6.45
C ALA A 21 2.73 -6.04 -6.41
N TRP A 22 2.33 -6.65 -5.30
CA TRP A 22 2.42 -8.09 -5.16
C TRP A 22 1.56 -8.81 -6.17
N VAL A 23 0.32 -8.35 -6.31
CA VAL A 23 -0.61 -8.94 -7.26
C VAL A 23 -0.09 -8.78 -8.69
N ALA A 24 0.48 -7.61 -8.99
CA ALA A 24 1.04 -7.36 -10.31
C ALA A 24 2.19 -8.32 -10.61
N ILE A 25 3.05 -8.54 -9.63
CA ILE A 25 4.17 -9.47 -9.82
C ILE A 25 3.64 -10.87 -10.10
N LEU A 26 2.64 -11.31 -9.35
CA LEU A 26 2.07 -12.63 -9.56
C LEU A 26 1.42 -12.76 -10.94
N THR A 27 0.80 -11.68 -11.41
CA THR A 27 0.14 -11.67 -12.70
C THR A 27 1.15 -11.72 -13.84
N PHE A 28 2.23 -10.98 -13.71
CA PHE A 28 3.25 -10.88 -14.77
C PHE A 28 4.28 -12.00 -14.70
N ARG A 29 4.34 -12.65 -13.56
CA ARG A 29 5.31 -13.73 -13.38
C ARG A 29 4.80 -14.98 -14.06
N LYS A 30 5.60 -15.51 -14.93
CA LYS A 30 5.25 -16.73 -15.64
C LYS A 30 6.20 -17.86 -15.37
#